data_07230ac4d185d738b57bdac0dec6490c
#
_entry.id   07230ac4d185d738b57bdac0dec6490c
#
_cell.length_a   1.000
_cell.length_b   1.000
_cell.length_c   1.000
_cell.angle_alpha   90.00
_cell.angle_beta   90.00
_cell.angle_gamma   90.00
#
_symmetry.space_group_name_H-M   'P 1'
#
loop_
_entity.id
_entity.type
_entity.pdbx_description
1 polymer ?
#
loop_
_entity_poly.entity_id
_entity_poly.type
_entity_poly.pdbx_seq_one_letter_code
_entity_poly.pdbx_strand_id
1 'polypeptide(L)'
;MRKALAIDLDGTLLSTNTFRDYLSYCGSAALHNFQFGICFNILWWVLLRKARLVSHSRMKEVLLNSTAAFMTQKSRLDHFVEKEMTYLDVRVQQIMEPYRNRGHLLVLATAAPAFYAHPIAEFLNMDLCCGTLLPSEVVIGQWKECVGQNKVEALRRLLQVHKAELDVVITDHSDDLPLLNYNTTGRNIIVGDDPKMLADIKKGCKTAWEQA
;
A
#
# COMPACT_ATOMS: atom_id res chain seq x y z
N MET A 1 24.60 4.51 -9.75
CA MET A 1 23.67 3.98 -8.72
C MET A 1 22.71 3.03 -9.40
N ARG A 2 22.21 2.00 -8.70
CA ARG A 2 21.16 1.11 -9.23
C ARG A 2 19.87 1.92 -9.38
N LYS A 3 19.16 1.77 -10.49
CA LYS A 3 17.85 2.41 -10.68
C LYS A 3 16.76 1.64 -9.95
N ALA A 4 15.75 2.33 -9.46
CA ALA A 4 14.63 1.75 -8.74
C ALA A 4 13.29 2.12 -9.38
N LEU A 5 12.36 1.18 -9.34
CA LEU A 5 10.96 1.37 -9.68
C LEU A 5 10.15 1.24 -8.40
N ALA A 6 9.39 2.26 -8.04
CA ALA A 6 8.42 2.24 -6.97
C ALA A 6 7.01 2.06 -7.54
N ILE A 7 6.24 1.14 -6.97
CA ILE A 7 4.88 0.84 -7.40
C ILE A 7 3.94 0.82 -6.19
N ASP A 8 2.77 1.43 -6.34
CA ASP A 8 1.70 1.33 -5.35
C ASP A 8 0.96 -0.02 -5.45
N LEU A 9 0.22 -0.36 -4.40
CA LEU A 9 -0.47 -1.65 -4.30
C LEU A 9 -1.95 -1.54 -4.69
N ASP A 10 -2.71 -0.80 -3.87
CA ASP A 10 -4.18 -0.76 -3.93
C ASP A 10 -4.67 0.07 -5.12
N GLY A 11 -5.43 -0.54 -6.03
CA GLY A 11 -5.88 0.12 -7.26
C GLY A 11 -4.83 0.16 -8.36
N THR A 12 -3.56 -0.11 -8.05
CA THR A 12 -2.44 -0.14 -9.00
C THR A 12 -2.05 -1.58 -9.32
N LEU A 13 -1.26 -2.21 -8.47
CA LEU A 13 -0.78 -3.59 -8.69
C LEU A 13 -1.88 -4.63 -8.44
N LEU A 14 -2.77 -4.35 -7.48
CA LEU A 14 -3.99 -5.12 -7.22
C LEU A 14 -5.21 -4.26 -7.52
N SER A 15 -6.16 -4.78 -8.30
CA SER A 15 -7.42 -4.10 -8.67
C SER A 15 -8.44 -4.07 -7.53
N THR A 16 -7.98 -3.97 -6.29
CA THR A 16 -8.79 -3.95 -5.07
C THR A 16 -8.23 -3.00 -4.02
N ASN A 17 -8.92 -2.87 -2.87
CA ASN A 17 -8.42 -2.18 -1.69
C ASN A 17 -8.13 -3.19 -0.59
N THR A 18 -6.86 -3.53 -0.41
CA THR A 18 -6.41 -4.59 0.50
C THR A 18 -6.78 -4.34 1.96
N PHE A 19 -6.87 -3.07 2.41
CA PHE A 19 -7.28 -2.79 3.79
C PHE A 19 -8.77 -3.09 4.04
N ARG A 20 -9.63 -2.77 3.07
CA ARG A 20 -11.05 -3.15 3.13
C ARG A 20 -11.21 -4.68 3.14
N ASP A 21 -10.46 -5.36 2.29
CA ASP A 21 -10.53 -6.81 2.13
C ASP A 21 -9.92 -7.50 3.36
N TYR A 22 -8.87 -6.92 3.96
CA TYR A 22 -8.33 -7.32 5.25
C TYR A 22 -9.39 -7.28 6.37
N LEU A 23 -10.14 -6.18 6.49
CA LEU A 23 -11.19 -6.07 7.53
C LEU A 23 -12.30 -7.09 7.31
N SER A 24 -12.72 -7.31 6.06
CA SER A 24 -13.73 -8.30 5.68
C SER A 24 -13.25 -9.72 6.00
N TYR A 25 -12.02 -10.06 5.62
CA TYR A 25 -11.41 -11.36 5.88
C TYR A 25 -11.23 -11.58 7.39
N CYS A 26 -10.69 -10.59 8.10
CA CYS A 26 -10.50 -10.65 9.55
C CYS A 26 -11.84 -10.88 10.29
N GLY A 27 -12.88 -10.14 9.91
CA GLY A 27 -14.21 -10.31 10.49
C GLY A 27 -14.79 -11.71 10.24
N SER A 28 -14.67 -12.22 9.02
CA SER A 28 -15.11 -13.57 8.67
C SER A 28 -14.33 -14.65 9.43
N ALA A 29 -13.00 -14.55 9.46
CA ALA A 29 -12.14 -15.48 10.18
C ALA A 29 -12.41 -15.44 11.70
N ALA A 30 -12.62 -14.23 12.26
CA ALA A 30 -12.94 -14.06 13.67
C ALA A 30 -14.30 -14.70 14.03
N LEU A 31 -15.30 -14.56 13.16
CA LEU A 31 -16.61 -15.19 13.35
C LEU A 31 -16.50 -16.72 13.39
N HIS A 32 -15.77 -17.30 12.44
CA HIS A 32 -15.53 -18.76 12.41
C HIS A 32 -14.74 -19.29 13.61
N ASN A 33 -13.94 -18.43 14.25
CA ASN A 33 -13.16 -18.78 15.44
C ASN A 33 -13.83 -18.31 16.75
N PHE A 34 -15.10 -17.94 16.73
CA PHE A 34 -15.88 -17.45 17.88
C PHE A 34 -15.26 -16.21 18.57
N GLN A 35 -14.49 -15.41 17.84
CA GLN A 35 -13.86 -14.17 18.33
C GLN A 35 -14.80 -12.95 18.14
N PHE A 36 -15.99 -13.01 18.74
CA PHE A 36 -17.04 -11.99 18.57
C PHE A 36 -16.59 -10.57 18.96
N GLY A 37 -15.64 -10.45 19.88
CA GLY A 37 -15.05 -9.15 20.27
C GLY A 37 -14.35 -8.44 19.11
N ILE A 38 -13.64 -9.20 18.24
CA ILE A 38 -13.01 -8.66 17.03
C ILE A 38 -14.07 -8.19 16.04
N CYS A 39 -15.11 -9.03 15.82
CA CYS A 39 -16.21 -8.69 14.90
C CYS A 39 -16.92 -7.40 15.35
N PHE A 40 -17.25 -7.30 16.65
CA PHE A 40 -17.88 -6.10 17.21
C PHE A 40 -17.00 -4.86 17.06
N ASN A 41 -15.71 -4.98 17.36
CA ASN A 41 -14.76 -3.88 17.25
C ASN A 41 -14.65 -3.37 15.81
N ILE A 42 -14.51 -4.26 14.82
CA ILE A 42 -14.47 -3.89 13.40
C ILE A 42 -15.76 -3.15 13.02
N LEU A 43 -16.94 -3.74 13.34
CA LEU A 43 -18.23 -3.14 13.02
C LEU A 43 -18.36 -1.75 13.64
N TRP A 44 -18.02 -1.60 14.94
CA TRP A 44 -18.12 -0.35 15.69
C TRP A 44 -17.29 0.76 15.03
N TRP A 45 -16.01 0.51 14.75
CA TRP A 45 -15.14 1.52 14.16
C TRP A 45 -15.51 1.86 12.72
N VAL A 46 -15.98 0.91 11.94
CA VAL A 46 -16.51 1.15 10.58
C VAL A 46 -17.76 2.02 10.64
N LEU A 47 -18.67 1.78 11.59
CA LEU A 47 -19.87 2.62 11.80
C LEU A 47 -19.50 4.04 12.23
N LEU A 48 -18.58 4.21 13.19
CA LEU A 48 -18.08 5.53 13.59
C LEU A 48 -17.47 6.29 12.40
N ARG A 49 -16.71 5.58 11.55
CA ARG A 49 -16.14 6.19 10.34
C ARG A 49 -17.21 6.59 9.33
N LYS A 50 -18.21 5.76 9.09
CA LYS A 50 -19.36 6.07 8.22
C LYS A 50 -20.15 7.27 8.74
N ALA A 51 -20.32 7.38 10.05
CA ALA A 51 -20.93 8.53 10.72
C ALA A 51 -20.03 9.78 10.74
N ARG A 52 -18.81 9.72 10.20
CA ARG A 52 -17.80 10.80 10.18
C ARG A 52 -17.34 11.25 11.57
N LEU A 53 -17.53 10.44 12.59
CA LEU A 53 -17.13 10.74 13.98
C LEU A 53 -15.63 10.50 14.22
N VAL A 54 -14.98 9.73 13.35
CA VAL A 54 -13.55 9.45 13.42
C VAL A 54 -12.90 9.58 12.04
N SER A 55 -11.60 9.94 12.01
CA SER A 55 -10.82 9.97 10.78
C SER A 55 -10.53 8.53 10.29
N HIS A 56 -10.22 8.39 8.98
CA HIS A 56 -9.80 7.11 8.42
C HIS A 56 -8.54 6.59 9.11
N SER A 57 -7.55 7.44 9.28
CA SER A 57 -6.29 7.11 9.93
C SER A 57 -6.49 6.61 11.36
N ARG A 58 -7.33 7.29 12.16
CA ARG A 58 -7.63 6.84 13.54
C ARG A 58 -8.33 5.48 13.58
N MET A 59 -9.32 5.27 12.71
CA MET A 59 -9.97 3.97 12.58
C MET A 59 -8.95 2.88 12.25
N LYS A 60 -8.09 3.13 11.26
CA LYS A 60 -7.06 2.19 10.81
C LYS A 60 -6.08 1.86 11.92
N GLU A 61 -5.56 2.88 12.64
CA GLU A 61 -4.68 2.71 13.79
C GLU A 61 -5.27 1.76 14.85
N VAL A 62 -6.51 2.02 15.27
CA VAL A 62 -7.16 1.23 16.31
C VAL A 62 -7.47 -0.19 15.85
N LEU A 63 -7.96 -0.34 14.62
CA LEU A 63 -8.26 -1.66 14.07
C LEU A 63 -6.98 -2.49 13.89
N LEU A 64 -5.89 -1.91 13.38
CA LEU A 64 -4.61 -2.62 13.28
C LEU A 64 -4.10 -3.06 14.65
N ASN A 65 -4.16 -2.17 15.65
CA ASN A 65 -3.71 -2.51 17.01
C ASN A 65 -4.50 -3.68 17.63
N SER A 66 -5.79 -3.77 17.34
CA SER A 66 -6.67 -4.78 17.93
C SER A 66 -6.76 -6.09 17.13
N THR A 67 -6.47 -6.07 15.83
CA THR A 67 -6.66 -7.23 14.96
C THR A 67 -5.37 -7.85 14.47
N ALA A 68 -4.22 -7.14 14.52
CA ALA A 68 -2.96 -7.62 13.97
C ALA A 68 -2.51 -8.95 14.59
N ALA A 69 -2.55 -9.08 15.93
CA ALA A 69 -2.15 -10.30 16.62
C ALA A 69 -2.98 -11.52 16.18
N PHE A 70 -4.26 -11.33 15.87
CA PHE A 70 -5.11 -12.39 15.31
C PHE A 70 -4.73 -12.72 13.87
N MET A 71 -4.42 -11.71 13.05
CA MET A 71 -4.16 -11.88 11.62
C MET A 71 -2.73 -12.29 11.28
N THR A 72 -1.74 -11.98 12.13
CA THR A 72 -0.34 -12.37 11.92
C THR A 72 -0.08 -13.87 12.15
N GLN A 73 -1.08 -14.64 12.57
CA GLN A 73 -0.96 -16.10 12.55
C GLN A 73 -0.73 -16.57 11.11
N LYS A 74 0.39 -17.30 10.90
CA LYS A 74 0.93 -17.62 9.57
C LYS A 74 -0.14 -18.15 8.59
N SER A 75 -0.92 -19.15 9.00
CA SER A 75 -1.93 -19.75 8.11
C SER A 75 -3.02 -18.76 7.65
N ARG A 76 -3.42 -17.80 8.50
CA ARG A 76 -4.40 -16.78 8.13
C ARG A 76 -3.80 -15.75 7.19
N LEU A 77 -2.56 -15.35 7.48
CA LEU A 77 -1.85 -14.39 6.66
C LEU A 77 -1.57 -14.95 5.28
N ASP A 78 -1.05 -16.17 5.19
CA ASP A 78 -0.79 -16.84 3.91
C ASP A 78 -2.07 -16.95 3.06
N HIS A 79 -3.18 -17.40 3.67
CA HIS A 79 -4.47 -17.49 2.96
C HIS A 79 -5.03 -16.12 2.53
N PHE A 80 -4.83 -15.08 3.35
CA PHE A 80 -5.20 -13.72 2.96
C PHE A 80 -4.39 -13.26 1.75
N VAL A 81 -3.07 -13.45 1.78
CA VAL A 81 -2.18 -13.09 0.66
C VAL A 81 -2.56 -13.83 -0.63
N GLU A 82 -2.77 -15.15 -0.56
CA GLU A 82 -3.22 -15.95 -1.71
C GLU A 82 -4.52 -15.42 -2.31
N LYS A 83 -5.47 -15.05 -1.44
CA LYS A 83 -6.73 -14.44 -1.88
C LYS A 83 -6.49 -13.10 -2.58
N GLU A 84 -5.66 -12.23 -2.02
CA GLU A 84 -5.36 -10.92 -2.63
C GLU A 84 -4.69 -11.05 -4.00
N MET A 85 -3.89 -12.09 -4.22
CA MET A 85 -3.26 -12.35 -5.53
C MET A 85 -4.26 -12.65 -6.65
N THR A 86 -5.51 -13.01 -6.33
CA THR A 86 -6.56 -13.17 -7.36
C THR A 86 -6.98 -11.84 -8.01
N TYR A 87 -6.62 -10.70 -7.39
CA TYR A 87 -6.89 -9.35 -7.89
C TYR A 87 -5.71 -8.71 -8.63
N LEU A 88 -4.67 -9.49 -8.93
CA LEU A 88 -3.47 -9.00 -9.60
C LEU A 88 -3.77 -8.43 -10.99
N ASP A 89 -3.39 -7.18 -11.24
CA ASP A 89 -3.53 -6.58 -12.57
C ASP A 89 -2.35 -6.98 -13.48
N VAL A 90 -2.64 -7.90 -14.39
CA VAL A 90 -1.65 -8.42 -15.36
C VAL A 90 -1.08 -7.32 -16.26
N ARG A 91 -1.87 -6.27 -16.58
CA ARG A 91 -1.40 -5.15 -17.41
C ARG A 91 -0.30 -4.38 -16.70
N VAL A 92 -0.48 -4.12 -15.41
CA VAL A 92 0.51 -3.43 -14.58
C VAL A 92 1.78 -4.27 -14.42
N GLN A 93 1.65 -5.58 -14.27
CA GLN A 93 2.80 -6.48 -14.32
C GLN A 93 3.57 -6.36 -15.64
N GLN A 94 2.87 -6.33 -16.77
CA GLN A 94 3.51 -6.18 -18.09
C GLN A 94 4.24 -4.84 -18.23
N ILE A 95 3.74 -3.76 -17.62
CA ILE A 95 4.44 -2.47 -17.57
C ILE A 95 5.73 -2.56 -16.73
N MET A 96 5.72 -3.33 -15.65
CA MET A 96 6.84 -3.47 -14.73
C MET A 96 7.96 -4.39 -15.29
N GLU A 97 7.62 -5.43 -16.04
CA GLU A 97 8.58 -6.44 -16.51
C GLU A 97 9.80 -5.89 -17.28
N PRO A 98 9.69 -4.90 -18.18
CA PRO A 98 10.86 -4.32 -18.84
C PRO A 98 11.87 -3.70 -17.87
N TYR A 99 11.41 -3.17 -16.75
CA TYR A 99 12.29 -2.59 -15.72
C TYR A 99 12.94 -3.68 -14.88
N ARG A 100 12.20 -4.74 -14.52
CA ARG A 100 12.75 -5.94 -13.90
C ARG A 100 13.90 -6.51 -14.74
N ASN A 101 13.66 -6.70 -16.06
CA ASN A 101 14.63 -7.25 -16.98
C ASN A 101 15.89 -6.36 -17.18
N ARG A 102 15.76 -5.06 -16.94
CA ARG A 102 16.88 -4.10 -16.93
C ARG A 102 17.63 -4.04 -15.59
N GLY A 103 17.22 -4.84 -14.61
CA GLY A 103 17.85 -4.89 -13.29
C GLY A 103 17.50 -3.74 -12.35
N HIS A 104 16.34 -3.08 -12.56
CA HIS A 104 15.83 -2.11 -11.59
C HIS A 104 15.54 -2.79 -10.27
N LEU A 105 15.74 -2.07 -9.17
CA LEU A 105 15.29 -2.45 -7.85
C LEU A 105 13.77 -2.24 -7.79
N LEU A 106 13.00 -3.30 -7.63
CA LEU A 106 11.55 -3.22 -7.58
C LEU A 106 11.09 -3.01 -6.13
N VAL A 107 10.41 -1.90 -5.89
CA VAL A 107 9.96 -1.49 -4.55
C VAL A 107 8.46 -1.38 -4.51
N LEU A 108 7.81 -2.18 -3.67
CA LEU A 108 6.42 -1.96 -3.31
C LEU A 108 6.34 -0.81 -2.31
N ALA A 109 5.69 0.30 -2.68
CA ALA A 109 5.57 1.50 -1.85
C ALA A 109 4.09 1.79 -1.61
N THR A 110 3.54 1.37 -0.46
CA THR A 110 2.10 1.34 -0.23
C THR A 110 1.67 1.92 1.11
N ALA A 111 0.44 2.45 1.15
CA ALA A 111 -0.24 2.79 2.39
C ALA A 111 -0.78 1.56 3.15
N ALA A 112 -0.81 0.39 2.53
CA ALA A 112 -1.21 -0.86 3.14
C ALA A 112 -0.33 -1.23 4.35
N PRO A 113 -0.85 -1.94 5.36
CA PRO A 113 -0.07 -2.44 6.48
C PRO A 113 1.10 -3.33 6.06
N ALA A 114 2.29 -3.01 6.59
CA ALA A 114 3.53 -3.67 6.23
C ALA A 114 3.51 -5.18 6.48
N PHE A 115 2.83 -5.64 7.54
CA PHE A 115 2.80 -7.05 7.92
C PHE A 115 2.18 -7.98 6.87
N TYR A 116 1.30 -7.47 5.98
CA TYR A 116 0.82 -8.23 4.84
C TYR A 116 1.36 -7.71 3.49
N ALA A 117 1.76 -6.45 3.42
CA ALA A 117 2.37 -5.91 2.22
C ALA A 117 3.74 -6.57 1.90
N HIS A 118 4.53 -6.91 2.94
CA HIS A 118 5.78 -7.65 2.75
C HIS A 118 5.56 -9.05 2.14
N PRO A 119 4.71 -9.93 2.69
CA PRO A 119 4.39 -11.21 2.05
C PRO A 119 3.85 -11.09 0.61
N ILE A 120 3.04 -10.05 0.33
CA ILE A 120 2.60 -9.75 -1.04
C ILE A 120 3.79 -9.41 -1.94
N ALA A 121 4.70 -8.56 -1.46
CA ALA A 121 5.91 -8.20 -2.20
C ALA A 121 6.81 -9.42 -2.46
N GLU A 122 6.98 -10.30 -1.47
CA GLU A 122 7.72 -11.56 -1.61
C GLU A 122 7.08 -12.47 -2.65
N PHE A 123 5.76 -12.65 -2.62
CA PHE A 123 5.01 -13.45 -3.60
C PHE A 123 5.22 -12.95 -5.04
N LEU A 124 5.32 -11.63 -5.21
CA LEU A 124 5.51 -10.97 -6.50
C LEU A 124 7.00 -10.81 -6.89
N ASN A 125 7.92 -11.40 -6.12
CA ASN A 125 9.36 -11.27 -6.30
C ASN A 125 9.81 -9.80 -6.41
N MET A 126 9.26 -8.93 -5.54
CA MET A 126 9.74 -7.57 -5.37
C MET A 126 11.00 -7.58 -4.51
N ASP A 127 11.96 -6.70 -4.79
CA ASP A 127 13.20 -6.63 -4.02
C ASP A 127 12.99 -6.00 -2.64
N LEU A 128 12.10 -5.01 -2.54
CA LEU A 128 11.86 -4.22 -1.32
C LEU A 128 10.38 -3.88 -1.15
N CYS A 129 10.01 -3.59 0.10
CA CYS A 129 8.67 -3.09 0.43
C CYS A 129 8.75 -2.00 1.51
N CYS A 130 8.00 -0.94 1.35
CA CYS A 130 7.66 0.01 2.41
C CYS A 130 6.15 0.16 2.52
N GLY A 131 5.62 -0.09 3.71
CA GLY A 131 4.19 -0.03 4.04
C GLY A 131 3.96 0.64 5.39
N THR A 132 2.72 0.73 5.80
CA THR A 132 2.34 1.27 7.11
C THR A 132 2.71 0.29 8.21
N LEU A 133 3.57 0.69 9.13
CA LEU A 133 3.95 -0.11 10.29
C LEU A 133 2.75 -0.32 11.23
N LEU A 134 2.77 -1.39 12.02
CA LEU A 134 1.77 -1.58 13.07
C LEU A 134 1.96 -0.52 14.18
N PRO A 135 0.88 -0.12 14.87
CA PRO A 135 1.00 0.83 16.00
C PRO A 135 1.93 0.32 17.11
N SER A 136 2.03 -1.00 17.27
CA SER A 136 2.95 -1.64 18.24
C SER A 136 4.43 -1.59 17.84
N GLU A 137 4.74 -1.29 16.57
CA GLU A 137 6.10 -1.21 16.03
C GLU A 137 6.69 0.20 16.10
N VAL A 138 5.90 1.18 16.54
CA VAL A 138 6.31 2.59 16.62
C VAL A 138 6.15 3.14 18.03
N VAL A 139 6.83 4.25 18.32
CA VAL A 139 6.68 4.96 19.60
C VAL A 139 5.23 5.43 19.77
N ILE A 140 4.69 5.28 20.96
CA ILE A 140 3.32 5.68 21.30
C ILE A 140 3.07 7.14 20.87
N GLY A 141 1.97 7.36 20.15
CA GLY A 141 1.58 8.68 19.65
C GLY A 141 2.32 9.16 18.39
N GLN A 142 3.25 8.37 17.85
CA GLN A 142 3.99 8.71 16.63
C GLN A 142 3.56 7.89 15.41
N TRP A 143 2.50 7.09 15.54
CA TRP A 143 2.03 6.28 14.43
C TRP A 143 1.53 7.15 13.26
N LYS A 144 1.97 6.80 12.06
CA LYS A 144 1.59 7.46 10.82
C LYS A 144 1.44 6.43 9.70
N GLU A 145 0.47 6.67 8.85
CA GLU A 145 0.33 5.88 7.61
C GLU A 145 1.46 6.20 6.64
N CYS A 146 1.87 5.19 5.87
CA CYS A 146 2.81 5.32 4.76
C CYS A 146 2.09 5.88 3.52
N VAL A 147 1.63 7.15 3.62
CA VAL A 147 0.90 7.87 2.58
C VAL A 147 1.50 9.25 2.36
N GLY A 148 1.40 9.80 1.17
CA GLY A 148 1.88 11.14 0.85
C GLY A 148 3.35 11.34 1.18
N GLN A 149 3.69 12.37 1.96
CA GLN A 149 5.07 12.68 2.34
C GLN A 149 5.73 11.58 3.18
N ASN A 150 4.95 10.87 4.02
CA ASN A 150 5.49 9.75 4.80
C ASN A 150 5.93 8.59 3.88
N LYS A 151 5.22 8.33 2.77
CA LYS A 151 5.62 7.34 1.75
C LYS A 151 6.94 7.74 1.09
N VAL A 152 7.10 9.03 0.75
CA VAL A 152 8.36 9.56 0.19
C VAL A 152 9.53 9.37 1.15
N GLU A 153 9.34 9.69 2.44
CA GLU A 153 10.40 9.54 3.44
C GLU A 153 10.79 8.08 3.66
N ALA A 154 9.81 7.17 3.73
CA ALA A 154 10.05 5.73 3.87
C ALA A 154 10.82 5.19 2.67
N LEU A 155 10.38 5.50 1.46
CA LEU A 155 11.04 5.10 0.22
C LEU A 155 12.46 5.68 0.13
N ARG A 156 12.65 6.97 0.42
CA ARG A 156 13.96 7.63 0.38
C ARG A 156 14.97 6.94 1.29
N ARG A 157 14.59 6.61 2.53
CA ARG A 157 15.44 5.88 3.49
C ARG A 157 15.83 4.51 2.93
N LEU A 158 14.87 3.79 2.37
CA LEU A 158 15.08 2.48 1.79
C LEU A 158 16.07 2.53 0.61
N LEU A 159 15.87 3.48 -0.32
CA LEU A 159 16.75 3.69 -1.46
C LEU A 159 18.17 4.11 -1.05
N GLN A 160 18.32 4.93 -0.01
CA GLN A 160 19.64 5.32 0.52
C GLN A 160 20.41 4.10 1.05
N VAL A 161 19.77 3.23 1.83
CA VAL A 161 20.38 1.98 2.34
C VAL A 161 20.88 1.10 1.19
N HIS A 162 20.08 0.99 0.13
CA HIS A 162 20.39 0.15 -1.03
C HIS A 162 21.20 0.86 -2.13
N LYS A 163 21.64 2.12 -1.89
CA LYS A 163 22.40 2.93 -2.83
C LYS A 163 21.74 3.02 -4.21
N ALA A 164 20.41 3.15 -4.22
CA ALA A 164 19.57 3.20 -5.41
C ALA A 164 18.99 4.62 -5.61
N GLU A 165 18.59 4.91 -6.84
CA GLU A 165 17.96 6.15 -7.26
C GLU A 165 16.59 5.84 -7.87
N LEU A 166 15.57 6.63 -7.52
CA LEU A 166 14.22 6.47 -8.06
C LEU A 166 14.23 6.88 -9.55
N ASP A 167 13.78 5.97 -10.42
CA ASP A 167 13.73 6.17 -11.87
C ASP A 167 12.28 6.06 -12.38
N VAL A 168 11.44 5.25 -11.74
CA VAL A 168 10.07 5.03 -12.17
C VAL A 168 9.13 5.02 -10.96
N VAL A 169 7.97 5.67 -11.12
CA VAL A 169 6.83 5.55 -10.19
C VAL A 169 5.61 5.07 -10.96
N ILE A 170 4.90 4.07 -10.43
CA ILE A 170 3.63 3.58 -10.97
C ILE A 170 2.57 3.68 -9.87
N THR A 171 1.49 4.41 -10.11
CA THR A 171 0.39 4.63 -9.16
C THR A 171 -0.92 4.97 -9.88
N ASP A 172 -2.04 4.76 -9.18
CA ASP A 172 -3.40 5.14 -9.61
C ASP A 172 -3.99 6.28 -8.78
N HIS A 173 -3.26 6.82 -7.78
CA HIS A 173 -3.87 7.69 -6.80
C HIS A 173 -3.17 9.04 -6.61
N SER A 174 -3.98 10.10 -6.43
CA SER A 174 -3.48 11.47 -6.20
C SER A 174 -2.79 11.66 -4.85
N ASP A 175 -2.98 10.76 -3.88
CA ASP A 175 -2.24 10.78 -2.61
C ASP A 175 -0.72 10.57 -2.81
N ASP A 176 -0.33 10.02 -3.96
CA ASP A 176 1.06 9.84 -4.37
C ASP A 176 1.67 11.04 -5.10
N LEU A 177 0.96 12.17 -5.21
CA LEU A 177 1.52 13.42 -5.74
C LEU A 177 2.87 13.82 -5.12
N PRO A 178 3.10 13.69 -3.80
CA PRO A 178 4.44 13.93 -3.23
C PRO A 178 5.50 12.99 -3.80
N LEU A 179 5.17 11.72 -4.07
CA LEU A 179 6.08 10.74 -4.64
C LEU A 179 6.36 11.02 -6.12
N LEU A 180 5.33 11.36 -6.90
CA LEU A 180 5.47 11.77 -8.30
C LEU A 180 6.36 13.02 -8.41
N ASN A 181 6.17 14.00 -7.52
CA ASN A 181 6.96 15.23 -7.49
C ASN A 181 8.40 15.01 -6.97
N TYR A 182 8.64 13.97 -6.17
CA TYR A 182 9.96 13.57 -5.73
C TYR A 182 10.77 12.93 -6.89
N ASN A 183 10.11 12.24 -7.81
CA ASN A 183 10.74 11.63 -9.00
C ASN A 183 10.95 12.67 -10.12
N THR A 184 11.90 13.57 -9.95
CA THR A 184 12.11 14.72 -10.85
C THR A 184 12.76 14.38 -12.17
N THR A 185 13.51 13.30 -12.26
CA THR A 185 14.32 12.91 -13.43
C THR A 185 13.85 11.63 -14.10
N GLY A 186 12.94 10.91 -13.46
CA GLY A 186 12.43 9.61 -13.91
C GLY A 186 11.09 9.70 -14.61
N ARG A 187 10.48 8.51 -14.84
CA ARG A 187 9.16 8.38 -15.46
C ARG A 187 8.09 8.20 -14.39
N ASN A 188 6.98 8.89 -14.55
CA ASN A 188 5.78 8.73 -13.73
C ASN A 188 4.68 8.14 -14.61
N ILE A 189 4.18 6.97 -14.23
CA ILE A 189 3.17 6.21 -14.96
C ILE A 189 1.92 6.15 -14.11
N ILE A 190 0.84 6.70 -14.63
CA ILE A 190 -0.46 6.73 -13.96
C ILE A 190 -1.33 5.63 -14.54
N VAL A 191 -1.79 4.74 -13.69
CA VAL A 191 -2.70 3.64 -14.03
C VAL A 191 -4.14 4.07 -13.74
N GLY A 192 -5.07 3.62 -14.60
CA GLY A 192 -6.50 3.93 -14.43
C GLY A 192 -6.96 5.19 -15.17
N ASP A 193 -8.27 5.37 -15.18
CA ASP A 193 -8.97 6.35 -16.01
C ASP A 193 -9.99 7.21 -15.25
N ASP A 194 -9.94 7.23 -13.90
CA ASP A 194 -10.82 8.09 -13.11
C ASP A 194 -10.56 9.57 -13.44
N PRO A 195 -11.53 10.29 -14.03
CA PRO A 195 -11.35 11.68 -14.47
C PRO A 195 -11.00 12.63 -13.32
N LYS A 196 -11.50 12.36 -12.11
CA LYS A 196 -11.21 13.20 -10.94
C LYS A 196 -9.76 13.01 -10.49
N MET A 197 -9.32 11.77 -10.38
CA MET A 197 -7.93 11.43 -10.04
C MET A 197 -6.96 12.05 -11.05
N LEU A 198 -7.21 11.89 -12.36
CA LEU A 198 -6.40 12.47 -13.43
C LEU A 198 -6.36 14.01 -13.36
N ALA A 199 -7.51 14.67 -13.06
CA ALA A 199 -7.57 16.11 -12.88
C ALA A 199 -6.75 16.58 -11.68
N ASP A 200 -6.81 15.86 -10.56
CA ASP A 200 -6.04 16.15 -9.35
C ASP A 200 -4.53 15.97 -9.60
N ILE A 201 -4.13 14.91 -10.31
CA ILE A 201 -2.73 14.69 -10.71
C ILE A 201 -2.26 15.80 -11.66
N LYS A 202 -3.03 16.12 -12.69
CA LYS A 202 -2.72 17.19 -13.65
C LYS A 202 -2.51 18.54 -12.96
N LYS A 203 -3.28 18.83 -11.92
CA LYS A 203 -3.19 20.07 -11.14
C LYS A 203 -1.99 20.09 -10.19
N GLY A 204 -1.66 18.97 -9.57
CA GLY A 204 -0.69 18.87 -8.47
C GLY A 204 0.69 18.33 -8.87
N CYS A 205 0.80 17.58 -9.96
CA CYS A 205 2.06 17.01 -10.42
C CYS A 205 2.89 18.07 -11.14
N LYS A 206 4.11 18.25 -10.66
CA LYS A 206 5.10 19.23 -11.20
C LYS A 206 6.09 18.58 -12.17
N THR A 207 6.06 17.26 -12.29
CA THR A 207 6.92 16.44 -13.14
C THR A 207 6.14 15.91 -14.33
N ALA A 208 6.82 15.47 -15.37
CA ALA A 208 6.17 14.79 -16.50
C ALA A 208 5.59 13.45 -16.05
N TRP A 209 4.44 13.10 -16.59
CA TRP A 209 3.79 11.81 -16.38
C TRP A 209 3.06 11.33 -17.64
N GLU A 210 2.82 10.05 -17.73
CA GLU A 210 2.08 9.39 -18.81
C GLU A 210 0.98 8.50 -18.23
N GLN A 211 -0.10 8.32 -18.96
CA GLN A 211 -1.17 7.39 -18.61
C GLN A 211 -0.93 6.07 -19.34
N ALA A 212 -1.09 4.95 -18.61
CA ALA A 212 -0.94 3.59 -19.13
C ALA A 212 -2.30 2.88 -19.26
#